data_2b6a1716dd098476066613561c371d58
#
_entry.id   2b6a1716dd098476066613561c371d58
#
_cell.length_a   1.000
_cell.length_b   1.000
_cell.length_c   1.000
_cell.angle_alpha   90.00
_cell.angle_beta   90.00
_cell.angle_gamma   90.00
#
_symmetry.space_group_name_H-M   'P 1'
#
loop_
_entity.id
_entity.type
_entity.pdbx_description
1 polymer ?
#
loop_
_entity_poly.entity_id
_entity_poly.type
_entity_poly.pdbx_seq_one_letter_code
_entity_poly.pdbx_strand_id
1 'polypeptide(L)'
;MKSPYERNLGQLRHMAERWDQVGRSHAFDAADAASLRRWRRRLLSRLKTITGFNTMTACDFRPVTTEVVDCGDYLRERVEIHTEPHVVMPIYVLIPKSGTTPYPVMLAPHGHCGGGKAATAGCRERAVVAKAITELHYDYGVQFVRAGFITFCPDARGFGERQEPGRKDDILAHSCQWINNMAYPLGQTMSGMLAWDMHRLVSYVQTRDDCDGKRIGSAGLSGGGHQTLWTSIFDQRIKCAVVSGYLYGYKESLLEMHQNCSCNFVPHLYETADMGDIAALIAPRSLLVETGDSDPLNGASVVRNVTSQLRTTRRAY
;
A
#
# COMPACT_ATOMS: atom_id res chain seq x y z
N MET A 1 -47.15 15.33 -16.58
CA MET A 1 -46.62 14.10 -17.25
C MET A 1 -45.13 14.06 -17.00
N LYS A 2 -44.61 13.06 -16.26
CA LYS A 2 -43.15 12.83 -16.16
C LYS A 2 -42.69 12.40 -17.55
N SER A 3 -41.61 12.98 -18.07
CA SER A 3 -40.99 12.58 -19.32
C SER A 3 -40.69 11.07 -19.28
N PRO A 4 -40.99 10.29 -20.33
CA PRO A 4 -40.66 8.87 -20.35
C PRO A 4 -39.14 8.61 -20.34
N TYR A 5 -38.34 9.64 -20.48
CA TYR A 5 -36.89 9.59 -20.38
C TYR A 5 -36.44 10.45 -19.19
N GLU A 6 -36.10 9.80 -18.07
CA GLU A 6 -35.39 10.42 -17.00
C GLU A 6 -34.01 10.85 -17.52
N ARG A 7 -33.79 12.17 -17.68
CA ARG A 7 -32.52 12.68 -18.18
C ARG A 7 -31.45 12.50 -17.11
N ASN A 8 -30.70 11.42 -17.20
CA ASN A 8 -29.51 11.22 -16.38
C ASN A 8 -28.30 11.82 -17.13
N LEU A 9 -27.91 13.04 -16.77
CA LEU A 9 -26.78 13.74 -17.38
C LEU A 9 -25.43 13.35 -16.72
N GLY A 10 -25.48 12.78 -15.53
CA GLY A 10 -24.30 12.28 -14.82
C GLY A 10 -23.97 10.84 -15.23
N GLN A 11 -22.69 10.43 -15.04
CA GLN A 11 -22.21 9.10 -15.42
C GLN A 11 -22.36 8.06 -14.30
N LEU A 12 -22.55 8.47 -13.05
CA LEU A 12 -22.51 7.58 -11.88
C LEU A 12 -23.49 6.41 -12.01
N ARG A 13 -24.74 6.66 -12.38
CA ARG A 13 -25.75 5.61 -12.54
C ARG A 13 -25.34 4.59 -13.62
N HIS A 14 -24.88 5.08 -14.77
CA HIS A 14 -24.40 4.21 -15.84
C HIS A 14 -23.22 3.35 -15.39
N MET A 15 -22.27 3.93 -14.67
CA MET A 15 -21.11 3.18 -14.17
C MET A 15 -21.50 2.18 -13.08
N ALA A 16 -22.47 2.49 -12.22
CA ALA A 16 -22.99 1.55 -11.24
C ALA A 16 -23.73 0.36 -11.89
N GLU A 17 -24.56 0.62 -12.92
CA GLU A 17 -25.20 -0.43 -13.72
C GLU A 17 -24.15 -1.28 -14.46
N ARG A 18 -23.09 -0.67 -15.00
CA ARG A 18 -21.96 -1.37 -15.62
C ARG A 18 -21.23 -2.27 -14.63
N TRP A 19 -20.98 -1.78 -13.39
CA TRP A 19 -20.42 -2.59 -12.31
C TRP A 19 -21.23 -3.87 -12.09
N ASP A 20 -22.56 -3.76 -11.97
CA ASP A 20 -23.44 -4.89 -11.70
C ASP A 20 -23.46 -5.90 -12.88
N GLN A 21 -23.24 -5.44 -14.12
CA GLN A 21 -23.16 -6.30 -15.32
C GLN A 21 -21.84 -7.06 -15.44
N VAL A 22 -20.68 -6.41 -15.17
CA VAL A 22 -19.39 -7.05 -15.43
C VAL A 22 -18.96 -7.96 -14.29
N GLY A 23 -19.43 -7.73 -13.08
CA GLY A 23 -19.16 -8.53 -11.90
C GLY A 23 -17.66 -8.77 -11.65
N ARG A 24 -17.35 -9.46 -10.58
CA ARG A 24 -15.99 -9.83 -10.20
C ARG A 24 -15.63 -11.17 -10.85
N SER A 25 -15.03 -11.17 -12.03
CA SER A 25 -14.70 -12.38 -12.79
C SER A 25 -13.75 -13.36 -12.07
N HIS A 26 -13.05 -12.88 -11.03
CA HIS A 26 -12.13 -13.64 -10.18
C HIS A 26 -12.55 -13.59 -8.70
N ALA A 27 -13.87 -13.45 -8.43
CA ALA A 27 -14.39 -13.55 -7.06
C ALA A 27 -13.93 -14.83 -6.38
N PHE A 28 -13.83 -14.81 -5.05
CA PHE A 28 -13.42 -15.97 -4.28
C PHE A 28 -14.43 -17.11 -4.44
N ASP A 29 -13.99 -18.22 -5.04
CA ASP A 29 -14.84 -19.38 -5.37
C ASP A 29 -14.27 -20.74 -4.90
N ALA A 30 -13.25 -20.73 -4.02
CA ALA A 30 -12.60 -21.95 -3.59
C ALA A 30 -13.43 -22.73 -2.55
N ALA A 31 -13.57 -24.05 -2.77
CA ALA A 31 -14.24 -24.98 -1.86
C ALA A 31 -13.25 -25.94 -1.17
N ASP A 32 -12.05 -26.12 -1.72
CA ASP A 32 -11.00 -27.01 -1.21
C ASP A 32 -9.61 -26.45 -1.50
N ALA A 33 -8.57 -27.12 -0.98
CA ALA A 33 -7.18 -26.69 -1.15
C ALA A 33 -6.72 -26.65 -2.62
N ALA A 34 -7.25 -27.49 -3.49
CA ALA A 34 -6.88 -27.55 -4.91
C ALA A 34 -7.50 -26.39 -5.68
N SER A 35 -8.79 -26.13 -5.47
CA SER A 35 -9.51 -24.99 -6.04
C SER A 35 -8.94 -23.66 -5.52
N LEU A 36 -8.57 -23.58 -4.22
CA LEU A 36 -7.90 -22.41 -3.64
C LEU A 36 -6.57 -22.11 -4.35
N ARG A 37 -5.74 -23.12 -4.60
CA ARG A 37 -4.47 -22.93 -5.34
C ARG A 37 -4.70 -22.46 -6.78
N ARG A 38 -5.74 -23.01 -7.49
CA ARG A 38 -6.07 -22.56 -8.85
C ARG A 38 -6.59 -21.14 -8.86
N TRP A 39 -7.52 -20.81 -7.96
CA TRP A 39 -8.08 -19.45 -7.81
C TRP A 39 -6.97 -18.43 -7.54
N ARG A 40 -6.08 -18.68 -6.57
CA ARG A 40 -4.93 -17.81 -6.25
C ARG A 40 -4.06 -17.55 -7.45
N ARG A 41 -3.67 -18.58 -8.20
CA ARG A 41 -2.82 -18.39 -9.39
C ARG A 41 -3.50 -17.51 -10.44
N ARG A 42 -4.79 -17.75 -10.72
CA ARG A 42 -5.55 -16.96 -11.69
C ARG A 42 -5.62 -15.50 -11.27
N LEU A 43 -6.05 -15.24 -10.03
CA LEU A 43 -6.20 -13.86 -9.52
C LEU A 43 -4.86 -13.14 -9.44
N LEU A 44 -3.81 -13.75 -8.87
CA LEU A 44 -2.48 -13.15 -8.81
C LEU A 44 -1.92 -12.81 -10.19
N SER A 45 -2.04 -13.71 -11.15
CA SER A 45 -1.59 -13.46 -12.53
C SER A 45 -2.33 -12.27 -13.14
N ARG A 46 -3.65 -12.23 -12.99
CA ARG A 46 -4.47 -11.12 -13.50
C ARG A 46 -4.12 -9.79 -12.83
N LEU A 47 -3.99 -9.77 -11.50
CA LEU A 47 -3.63 -8.55 -10.76
C LEU A 47 -2.25 -8.04 -11.17
N LYS A 48 -1.24 -8.89 -11.32
CA LYS A 48 0.09 -8.47 -11.80
C LYS A 48 0.03 -7.84 -13.19
N THR A 49 -0.83 -8.37 -14.06
CA THR A 49 -1.01 -7.83 -15.42
C THR A 49 -1.68 -6.46 -15.38
N ILE A 50 -2.84 -6.33 -14.72
CA ILE A 50 -3.60 -5.08 -14.75
C ILE A 50 -2.93 -3.94 -13.96
N THR A 51 -2.09 -4.26 -12.97
CA THR A 51 -1.29 -3.27 -12.25
C THR A 51 -0.02 -2.86 -12.99
N GLY A 52 0.38 -3.61 -14.02
CA GLY A 52 1.65 -3.44 -14.72
C GLY A 52 2.86 -3.94 -13.92
N PHE A 53 2.66 -4.67 -12.82
CA PHE A 53 3.75 -5.20 -11.98
C PHE A 53 4.75 -6.04 -12.79
N ASN A 54 4.27 -6.78 -13.79
CA ASN A 54 5.11 -7.62 -14.66
C ASN A 54 5.96 -6.83 -15.67
N THR A 55 5.75 -5.53 -15.81
CA THR A 55 6.50 -4.66 -16.75
C THR A 55 7.69 -3.97 -16.09
N MET A 56 7.79 -4.07 -14.75
CA MET A 56 8.86 -3.44 -13.97
C MET A 56 10.17 -4.20 -14.13
N THR A 57 11.30 -3.48 -14.13
CA THR A 57 12.63 -4.04 -14.37
C THR A 57 13.51 -3.94 -13.13
N ALA A 58 14.00 -5.08 -12.65
CA ALA A 58 14.96 -5.12 -11.54
C ALA A 58 16.33 -4.60 -11.99
N CYS A 59 17.04 -3.97 -11.06
CA CYS A 59 18.44 -3.56 -11.22
C CYS A 59 19.21 -3.76 -9.90
N ASP A 60 20.52 -3.52 -9.92
CA ASP A 60 21.34 -3.51 -8.70
C ASP A 60 20.86 -2.38 -7.77
N PHE A 61 20.82 -2.66 -6.47
CA PHE A 61 20.33 -1.69 -5.47
C PHE A 61 21.21 -0.45 -5.34
N ARG A 62 22.52 -0.58 -5.52
CA ARG A 62 23.52 0.49 -5.37
C ARG A 62 23.26 1.31 -4.10
N PRO A 63 23.21 0.68 -2.91
CA PRO A 63 22.82 1.37 -1.69
C PRO A 63 23.83 2.45 -1.32
N VAL A 64 23.31 3.62 -0.94
CA VAL A 64 24.12 4.74 -0.45
C VAL A 64 23.51 5.25 0.86
N THR A 65 24.26 5.14 1.95
CA THR A 65 23.89 5.79 3.22
C THR A 65 24.38 7.23 3.20
N THR A 66 23.44 8.18 3.24
CA THR A 66 23.74 9.61 3.12
C THR A 66 23.73 10.34 4.46
N GLU A 67 23.12 9.75 5.49
CA GLU A 67 23.02 10.35 6.83
C GLU A 67 22.87 9.23 7.86
N VAL A 68 23.46 9.45 9.05
CA VAL A 68 23.23 8.63 10.26
C VAL A 68 22.99 9.56 11.44
N VAL A 69 21.87 9.39 12.12
CA VAL A 69 21.47 10.20 13.28
C VAL A 69 21.27 9.29 14.48
N ASP A 70 21.85 9.69 15.62
CA ASP A 70 21.59 9.06 16.91
C ASP A 70 20.30 9.62 17.52
N CYS A 71 19.28 8.76 17.64
CA CYS A 71 17.97 9.10 18.19
C CYS A 71 17.79 8.62 19.66
N GLY A 72 18.89 8.28 20.35
CA GLY A 72 18.87 7.81 21.74
C GLY A 72 18.77 6.29 21.81
N ASP A 73 17.58 5.74 21.72
CA ASP A 73 17.30 4.29 21.83
C ASP A 73 17.44 3.54 20.48
N TYR A 74 17.57 4.26 19.36
CA TYR A 74 17.82 3.70 18.02
C TYR A 74 18.72 4.62 17.18
N LEU A 75 19.28 4.08 16.09
CA LEU A 75 19.93 4.86 15.03
C LEU A 75 18.95 5.04 13.88
N ARG A 76 18.96 6.21 13.23
CA ARG A 76 18.25 6.48 11.97
C ARG A 76 19.25 6.67 10.85
N GLU A 77 19.30 5.76 9.91
CA GLU A 77 20.05 5.91 8.67
C GLU A 77 19.13 6.47 7.57
N ARG A 78 19.62 7.41 6.75
CA ARG A 78 19.00 7.75 5.47
C ARG A 78 19.75 7.00 4.37
N VAL A 79 19.05 6.07 3.74
CA VAL A 79 19.59 5.18 2.69
C VAL A 79 18.84 5.43 1.39
N GLU A 80 19.56 5.45 0.28
CA GLU A 80 19.00 5.45 -1.07
C GLU A 80 19.29 4.13 -1.75
N ILE A 81 18.28 3.52 -2.39
CA ILE A 81 18.45 2.33 -3.23
C ILE A 81 17.78 2.51 -4.58
N HIS A 82 18.26 1.81 -5.61
CA HIS A 82 17.59 1.75 -6.91
C HIS A 82 16.57 0.60 -6.91
N THR A 83 15.32 0.90 -7.29
CA THR A 83 14.25 -0.10 -7.45
C THR A 83 14.04 -0.50 -8.90
N GLU A 84 14.38 0.40 -9.84
CA GLU A 84 14.49 0.19 -11.29
C GLU A 84 15.67 1.03 -11.83
N PRO A 85 16.12 0.80 -13.09
CA PRO A 85 17.09 1.67 -13.73
C PRO A 85 16.66 3.12 -13.65
N HIS A 86 17.17 4.09 -13.16
CA HIS A 86 16.74 5.49 -13.03
C HIS A 86 15.67 5.80 -11.96
N VAL A 87 15.29 4.82 -11.13
CA VAL A 87 14.31 5.03 -10.06
C VAL A 87 14.96 4.82 -8.70
N VAL A 88 15.14 5.90 -7.95
CA VAL A 88 15.73 5.90 -6.61
C VAL A 88 14.61 5.94 -5.56
N MET A 89 14.77 5.15 -4.52
CA MET A 89 13.91 5.14 -3.35
C MET A 89 14.72 5.53 -2.10
N PRO A 90 14.51 6.74 -1.55
CA PRO A 90 15.04 7.13 -0.26
C PRO A 90 14.26 6.47 0.87
N ILE A 91 14.96 5.98 1.89
CA ILE A 91 14.42 5.22 3.01
C ILE A 91 15.04 5.76 4.30
N TYR A 92 14.27 5.89 5.35
CA TYR A 92 14.81 5.90 6.70
C TYR A 92 14.81 4.47 7.26
N VAL A 93 15.98 4.00 7.65
CA VAL A 93 16.17 2.71 8.34
C VAL A 93 16.39 3.01 9.82
N LEU A 94 15.47 2.53 10.65
CA LEU A 94 15.55 2.69 12.11
C LEU A 94 16.11 1.40 12.69
N ILE A 95 17.27 1.48 13.34
CA ILE A 95 18.03 0.33 13.84
C ILE A 95 18.02 0.35 15.35
N PRO A 96 17.49 -0.68 16.04
CA PRO A 96 17.50 -0.74 17.49
C PRO A 96 18.94 -0.74 18.03
N LYS A 97 19.19 -0.05 19.14
CA LYS A 97 20.47 -0.16 19.86
C LYS A 97 20.50 -1.29 20.89
N SER A 98 19.36 -1.89 21.16
CA SER A 98 19.19 -3.02 22.08
C SER A 98 18.69 -4.25 21.34
N GLY A 99 18.89 -5.43 21.92
CA GLY A 99 18.47 -6.70 21.31
C GLY A 99 19.63 -7.43 20.63
N THR A 100 19.31 -8.42 19.82
CA THR A 100 20.30 -9.31 19.19
C THR A 100 20.08 -9.35 17.67
N THR A 101 21.15 -9.11 16.93
CA THR A 101 21.16 -9.26 15.47
C THR A 101 21.18 -10.74 15.05
N PRO A 102 20.57 -11.11 13.91
CA PRO A 102 19.76 -10.26 13.03
C PRO A 102 18.38 -9.95 13.59
N TYR A 103 17.96 -8.69 13.49
CA TYR A 103 16.66 -8.22 13.98
C TYR A 103 15.49 -8.70 13.10
N PRO A 104 14.30 -8.95 13.68
CA PRO A 104 13.08 -9.04 12.89
C PRO A 104 12.81 -7.71 12.19
N VAL A 105 12.19 -7.77 11.01
CA VAL A 105 12.05 -6.62 10.11
C VAL A 105 10.61 -6.14 10.06
N MET A 106 10.40 -4.83 10.12
CA MET A 106 9.12 -4.21 9.84
C MET A 106 9.26 -3.18 8.71
N LEU A 107 8.47 -3.35 7.64
CA LEU A 107 8.29 -2.33 6.63
C LEU A 107 7.15 -1.41 7.08
N ALA A 108 7.42 -0.12 7.13
CA ALA A 108 6.48 0.89 7.62
C ALA A 108 6.20 1.95 6.52
N PRO A 109 5.52 1.57 5.40
CA PRO A 109 5.18 2.49 4.34
C PRO A 109 4.17 3.53 4.82
N HIS A 110 4.38 4.80 4.44
CA HIS A 110 3.52 5.92 4.81
C HIS A 110 2.25 6.04 3.96
N GLY A 111 1.25 6.74 4.47
CA GLY A 111 0.05 7.18 3.73
C GLY A 111 0.16 8.62 3.21
N HIS A 112 -0.99 9.24 2.86
CA HIS A 112 -1.03 10.53 2.18
C HIS A 112 -0.73 11.74 3.06
N CYS A 113 -1.13 11.74 4.32
CA CYS A 113 -1.17 12.95 5.14
C CYS A 113 0.08 13.21 5.99
N GLY A 114 1.11 12.38 5.90
CA GLY A 114 2.24 12.41 6.84
C GLY A 114 3.51 13.12 6.34
N GLY A 115 3.56 13.56 5.08
CA GLY A 115 4.79 14.13 4.54
C GLY A 115 5.86 13.08 4.21
N GLY A 116 5.45 11.94 3.67
CA GLY A 116 6.34 10.87 3.24
C GLY A 116 6.91 10.07 4.42
N LYS A 117 8.09 9.49 4.23
CA LYS A 117 8.82 8.71 5.24
C LYS A 117 9.13 9.47 6.53
N ALA A 118 9.15 10.81 6.47
CA ALA A 118 9.53 11.64 7.61
C ALA A 118 8.60 11.42 8.80
N ALA A 119 7.29 11.35 8.59
CA ALA A 119 6.34 11.11 9.68
C ALA A 119 6.50 9.72 10.28
N THR A 120 6.56 8.67 9.46
CA THR A 120 6.72 7.30 9.96
C THR A 120 8.03 7.09 10.73
N ALA A 121 9.08 7.79 10.34
CA ALA A 121 10.38 7.78 11.00
C ALA A 121 10.50 8.75 12.20
N GLY A 122 9.42 9.46 12.56
CA GLY A 122 9.40 10.35 13.72
C GLY A 122 10.16 11.66 13.56
N CYS A 123 10.41 12.12 12.32
CA CYS A 123 11.09 13.39 12.04
C CYS A 123 10.15 14.57 12.32
N ARG A 124 10.48 15.44 13.26
CA ARG A 124 9.62 16.55 13.72
C ARG A 124 10.14 17.93 13.32
N GLU A 125 11.15 18.00 12.47
CA GLU A 125 11.83 19.24 12.07
C GLU A 125 10.90 20.20 11.30
N ARG A 126 9.90 19.65 10.60
CA ARG A 126 8.86 20.45 9.94
C ARG A 126 7.58 20.45 10.77
N ALA A 127 7.05 21.63 11.10
CA ALA A 127 5.86 21.78 11.94
C ALA A 127 4.66 20.98 11.45
N VAL A 128 4.45 20.92 10.13
CA VAL A 128 3.32 20.16 9.52
C VAL A 128 3.49 18.64 9.71
N VAL A 129 4.71 18.11 9.66
CA VAL A 129 5.01 16.70 9.93
C VAL A 129 4.87 16.42 11.43
N ALA A 130 5.39 17.30 12.29
CA ALA A 130 5.21 17.19 13.74
C ALA A 130 3.74 17.17 14.15
N LYS A 131 2.90 17.96 13.49
CA LYS A 131 1.45 17.96 13.67
C LYS A 131 0.83 16.61 13.28
N ALA A 132 1.16 16.07 12.10
CA ALA A 132 0.66 14.76 11.65
C ALA A 132 1.08 13.64 12.62
N ILE A 133 2.31 13.65 13.13
CA ILE A 133 2.77 12.70 14.14
C ILE A 133 1.92 12.80 15.42
N THR A 134 1.65 14.02 15.89
CA THR A 134 0.95 14.24 17.16
C THR A 134 -0.55 13.91 17.05
N GLU A 135 -1.20 14.32 15.97
CA GLU A 135 -2.66 14.18 15.81
C GLU A 135 -3.08 12.81 15.27
N LEU A 136 -2.22 12.17 14.45
CA LEU A 136 -2.56 10.92 13.75
C LEU A 136 -1.69 9.74 14.19
N HIS A 137 -0.83 9.92 15.21
CA HIS A 137 0.13 8.90 15.67
C HIS A 137 0.96 8.30 14.52
N TYR A 138 1.42 9.19 13.62
CA TYR A 138 1.99 8.77 12.35
C TYR A 138 3.41 8.20 12.46
N ASP A 139 4.05 8.27 13.62
CA ASP A 139 5.39 7.75 13.92
C ASP A 139 5.41 6.25 14.29
N TYR A 140 4.53 5.47 13.67
CA TYR A 140 4.45 4.02 13.94
C TYR A 140 5.73 3.26 13.61
N GLY A 141 6.58 3.77 12.70
CA GLY A 141 7.92 3.22 12.47
C GLY A 141 8.81 3.30 13.71
N VAL A 142 8.70 4.40 14.48
CA VAL A 142 9.40 4.56 15.77
C VAL A 142 8.87 3.58 16.80
N GLN A 143 7.56 3.31 16.82
CA GLN A 143 6.99 2.32 17.76
C GLN A 143 7.52 0.90 17.43
N PHE A 144 7.69 0.55 16.16
CA PHE A 144 8.24 -0.74 15.76
C PHE A 144 9.73 -0.87 16.13
N VAL A 145 10.56 0.15 15.92
CA VAL A 145 11.97 0.06 16.30
C VAL A 145 12.13 -0.07 17.82
N ARG A 146 11.31 0.62 18.60
CA ARG A 146 11.26 0.48 20.07
C ARG A 146 10.77 -0.88 20.54
N ALA A 147 9.95 -1.53 19.71
CA ALA A 147 9.53 -2.92 19.95
C ALA A 147 10.58 -3.97 19.51
N GLY A 148 11.77 -3.54 19.07
CA GLY A 148 12.90 -4.40 18.71
C GLY A 148 12.95 -4.86 17.27
N PHE A 149 12.20 -4.22 16.36
CA PHE A 149 12.29 -4.45 14.91
C PHE A 149 13.28 -3.48 14.26
N ILE A 150 14.14 -3.96 13.38
CA ILE A 150 14.72 -3.03 12.41
C ILE A 150 13.62 -2.59 11.45
N THR A 151 13.42 -1.27 11.32
CA THR A 151 12.23 -0.72 10.66
C THR A 151 12.59 0.11 9.45
N PHE A 152 11.98 -0.17 8.32
CA PHE A 152 12.19 0.52 7.05
C PHE A 152 11.00 1.43 6.73
N CYS A 153 11.25 2.72 6.68
CA CYS A 153 10.28 3.77 6.33
C CYS A 153 10.65 4.33 4.95
N PRO A 154 10.12 3.79 3.84
CA PRO A 154 10.43 4.28 2.49
C PRO A 154 9.57 5.50 2.12
N ASP A 155 10.06 6.35 1.19
CA ASP A 155 9.19 7.24 0.43
C ASP A 155 8.55 6.50 -0.73
N ALA A 156 7.24 6.57 -0.82
CA ALA A 156 6.47 6.10 -1.96
C ALA A 156 6.69 6.99 -3.19
N ARG A 157 6.58 6.46 -4.41
CA ARG A 157 6.61 7.27 -5.64
C ARG A 157 5.56 8.37 -5.58
N GLY A 158 5.96 9.57 -5.94
CA GLY A 158 5.09 10.74 -5.94
C GLY A 158 4.88 11.38 -4.57
N PHE A 159 5.62 10.97 -3.54
CA PHE A 159 5.53 11.52 -2.19
C PHE A 159 6.90 11.92 -1.65
N GLY A 160 6.90 12.78 -0.64
CA GLY A 160 8.12 13.19 0.06
C GLY A 160 9.20 13.69 -0.90
N GLU A 161 10.39 13.10 -0.85
CA GLU A 161 11.49 13.44 -1.75
C GLU A 161 11.25 13.00 -3.21
N ARG A 162 10.28 12.13 -3.45
CA ARG A 162 9.93 11.55 -4.76
C ARG A 162 8.73 12.22 -5.43
N GLN A 163 8.31 13.38 -4.96
CA GLN A 163 7.31 14.19 -5.66
C GLN A 163 7.83 14.65 -7.02
N GLU A 164 6.95 14.73 -8.00
CA GLU A 164 7.27 15.32 -9.30
C GLU A 164 7.62 16.82 -9.17
N PRO A 165 8.50 17.35 -10.03
CA PRO A 165 8.79 18.78 -10.06
C PRO A 165 7.50 19.61 -10.13
N GLY A 166 7.41 20.72 -9.40
CA GLY A 166 6.23 21.55 -9.30
C GLY A 166 5.25 21.18 -8.16
N ARG A 167 5.54 20.12 -7.40
CA ARG A 167 4.80 19.78 -6.16
C ARG A 167 5.68 19.79 -4.91
N LYS A 168 6.98 19.97 -5.06
CA LYS A 168 7.97 19.81 -3.96
C LYS A 168 7.89 20.88 -2.87
N ASP A 169 7.22 22.00 -3.11
CA ASP A 169 7.07 23.08 -2.13
C ASP A 169 6.11 22.72 -0.98
N ASP A 170 5.20 21.78 -1.22
CA ASP A 170 4.30 21.26 -0.19
C ASP A 170 4.59 19.79 0.08
N ILE A 171 5.19 19.52 1.25
CA ILE A 171 5.54 18.14 1.66
C ILE A 171 4.31 17.23 1.85
N LEU A 172 3.12 17.78 2.06
CA LEU A 172 1.88 17.03 2.15
C LEU A 172 1.24 16.76 0.78
N ALA A 173 1.66 17.47 -0.25
CA ALA A 173 1.19 17.22 -1.61
C ALA A 173 1.70 15.86 -2.13
N HIS A 174 1.08 15.38 -3.17
CA HIS A 174 1.49 14.16 -3.86
C HIS A 174 1.25 14.27 -5.37
N SER A 175 2.00 13.48 -6.13
CA SER A 175 1.98 13.47 -7.59
C SER A 175 1.25 12.26 -8.18
N CYS A 176 0.42 11.54 -7.40
CA CYS A 176 -0.22 10.28 -7.81
C CYS A 176 -0.99 10.39 -9.12
N GLN A 177 -1.78 11.45 -9.30
CA GLN A 177 -2.56 11.65 -10.52
C GLN A 177 -1.65 11.88 -11.74
N TRP A 178 -0.60 12.69 -11.59
CA TRP A 178 0.33 12.96 -12.68
C TRP A 178 1.07 11.69 -13.12
N ILE A 179 1.55 10.92 -12.15
CA ILE A 179 2.24 9.65 -12.42
C ILE A 179 1.27 8.64 -13.07
N ASN A 180 0.03 8.49 -12.57
CA ASN A 180 -0.94 7.61 -13.20
C ASN A 180 -1.29 8.04 -14.63
N ASN A 181 -1.41 9.35 -14.90
CA ASN A 181 -1.67 9.84 -16.25
C ASN A 181 -0.53 9.51 -17.24
N MET A 182 0.72 9.48 -16.76
CA MET A 182 1.86 9.00 -17.55
C MET A 182 1.89 7.47 -17.67
N ALA A 183 1.51 6.76 -16.62
CA ALA A 183 1.66 5.32 -16.49
C ALA A 183 0.58 4.51 -17.22
N TYR A 184 -0.68 4.93 -17.15
CA TYR A 184 -1.80 4.19 -17.75
C TYR A 184 -1.64 3.90 -19.24
N PRO A 185 -1.24 4.87 -20.11
CA PRO A 185 -1.01 4.58 -21.52
C PRO A 185 0.16 3.62 -21.77
N LEU A 186 1.05 3.45 -20.78
CA LEU A 186 2.19 2.53 -20.83
C LEU A 186 1.89 1.18 -20.16
N GLY A 187 0.65 0.95 -19.73
CA GLY A 187 0.26 -0.31 -19.07
C GLY A 187 0.74 -0.47 -17.64
N GLN A 188 1.08 0.63 -16.95
CA GLN A 188 1.50 0.67 -15.56
C GLN A 188 0.53 1.46 -14.70
N THR A 189 0.58 1.27 -13.38
CA THR A 189 -0.27 1.98 -12.41
C THR A 189 0.53 2.35 -11.16
N MET A 190 0.08 3.35 -10.42
CA MET A 190 0.66 3.66 -9.11
C MET A 190 0.63 2.44 -8.17
N SER A 191 -0.49 1.70 -8.09
CA SER A 191 -0.56 0.48 -7.27
C SER A 191 0.53 -0.54 -7.62
N GLY A 192 0.78 -0.76 -8.92
CA GLY A 192 1.83 -1.65 -9.40
C GLY A 192 3.23 -1.16 -9.05
N MET A 193 3.48 0.13 -9.28
CA MET A 193 4.77 0.77 -8.98
C MET A 193 5.10 0.76 -7.49
N LEU A 194 4.12 1.06 -6.63
CA LEU A 194 4.28 1.06 -5.18
C LEU A 194 4.55 -0.37 -4.67
N ALA A 195 3.80 -1.34 -5.16
CA ALA A 195 4.03 -2.75 -4.81
C ALA A 195 5.40 -3.25 -5.29
N TRP A 196 5.85 -2.81 -6.47
CA TRP A 196 7.17 -3.14 -7.00
C TRP A 196 8.29 -2.57 -6.12
N ASP A 197 8.23 -1.29 -5.78
CA ASP A 197 9.23 -0.65 -4.93
C ASP A 197 9.35 -1.37 -3.57
N MET A 198 8.22 -1.70 -2.96
CA MET A 198 8.20 -2.47 -1.71
C MET A 198 8.74 -3.91 -1.89
N HIS A 199 8.46 -4.58 -3.02
CA HIS A 199 9.04 -5.88 -3.37
C HIS A 199 10.57 -5.78 -3.49
N ARG A 200 11.08 -4.71 -4.10
CA ARG A 200 12.51 -4.44 -4.18
C ARG A 200 13.10 -4.15 -2.80
N LEU A 201 12.38 -3.43 -1.95
CA LEU A 201 12.79 -3.18 -0.57
C LEU A 201 12.90 -4.49 0.23
N VAL A 202 11.95 -5.42 0.10
CA VAL A 202 12.05 -6.77 0.69
C VAL A 202 13.31 -7.49 0.22
N SER A 203 13.67 -7.35 -1.06
CA SER A 203 14.88 -7.97 -1.61
C SER A 203 16.15 -7.30 -1.07
N TYR A 204 16.15 -5.98 -0.89
CA TYR A 204 17.26 -5.25 -0.27
C TYR A 204 17.43 -5.64 1.21
N VAL A 205 16.35 -5.76 1.97
CA VAL A 205 16.36 -6.26 3.36
C VAL A 205 17.11 -7.59 3.47
N GLN A 206 16.94 -8.50 2.50
CA GLN A 206 17.61 -9.80 2.51
C GLN A 206 19.13 -9.73 2.20
N THR A 207 19.64 -8.58 1.76
CA THR A 207 21.09 -8.37 1.55
C THR A 207 21.80 -7.79 2.77
N ARG A 208 21.05 -7.40 3.81
CA ARG A 208 21.61 -6.82 5.02
C ARG A 208 21.84 -7.88 6.09
N ASP A 209 23.02 -7.89 6.68
CA ASP A 209 23.42 -8.86 7.71
C ASP A 209 22.73 -8.62 9.07
N ASP A 210 22.26 -7.38 9.32
CA ASP A 210 21.53 -6.98 10.53
C ASP A 210 20.04 -7.34 10.50
N CYS A 211 19.51 -7.85 9.36
CA CYS A 211 18.10 -8.17 9.13
C CYS A 211 17.85 -9.68 9.11
N ASP A 212 16.84 -10.15 9.86
CA ASP A 212 16.32 -11.51 9.68
C ASP A 212 15.34 -11.54 8.50
N GLY A 213 15.84 -11.89 7.34
CA GLY A 213 15.08 -11.98 6.09
C GLY A 213 13.97 -13.05 6.08
N LYS A 214 13.81 -13.85 7.16
CA LYS A 214 12.72 -14.82 7.34
C LYS A 214 11.57 -14.26 8.19
N ARG A 215 11.82 -13.19 8.95
CA ARG A 215 10.87 -12.54 9.86
C ARG A 215 10.56 -11.13 9.40
N ILE A 216 9.88 -11.00 8.24
CA ILE A 216 9.51 -9.70 7.64
C ILE A 216 8.00 -9.48 7.80
N GLY A 217 7.64 -8.38 8.44
CA GLY A 217 6.28 -7.83 8.51
C GLY A 217 6.15 -6.55 7.68
N SER A 218 4.92 -6.16 7.38
CA SER A 218 4.60 -4.85 6.81
C SER A 218 3.37 -4.27 7.50
N ALA A 219 3.43 -3.02 7.90
CA ALA A 219 2.33 -2.32 8.59
C ALA A 219 2.22 -0.88 8.09
N GLY A 220 1.02 -0.45 7.71
CA GLY A 220 0.81 0.91 7.24
C GLY A 220 -0.62 1.39 7.36
N LEU A 221 -0.74 2.71 7.52
CA LEU A 221 -2.01 3.44 7.63
C LEU A 221 -2.40 4.05 6.28
N SER A 222 -3.68 3.95 5.89
CA SER A 222 -4.25 4.58 4.69
C SER A 222 -3.48 4.18 3.42
N GLY A 223 -2.83 5.09 2.71
CA GLY A 223 -1.92 4.76 1.60
C GLY A 223 -0.79 3.81 1.97
N GLY A 224 -0.36 3.77 3.24
CA GLY A 224 0.56 2.75 3.77
C GLY A 224 -0.10 1.38 3.86
N GLY A 225 -1.38 1.32 4.24
CA GLY A 225 -2.21 0.11 4.18
C GLY A 225 -2.38 -0.40 2.75
N HIS A 226 -2.59 0.50 1.78
CA HIS A 226 -2.59 0.19 0.35
C HIS A 226 -1.27 -0.50 -0.07
N GLN A 227 -0.13 0.11 0.22
CA GLN A 227 1.18 -0.45 -0.08
C GLN A 227 1.38 -1.81 0.60
N THR A 228 1.00 -1.94 1.88
CA THR A 228 1.09 -3.20 2.64
C THR A 228 0.25 -4.29 2.02
N LEU A 229 -1.01 -4.03 1.65
CA LEU A 229 -1.91 -4.99 1.02
C LEU A 229 -1.31 -5.50 -0.31
N TRP A 230 -1.04 -4.58 -1.24
CA TRP A 230 -0.56 -4.95 -2.58
C TRP A 230 0.80 -5.64 -2.56
N THR A 231 1.71 -5.19 -1.70
CA THR A 231 3.01 -5.86 -1.55
C THR A 231 2.85 -7.26 -0.97
N SER A 232 2.02 -7.40 0.07
CA SER A 232 1.82 -8.71 0.73
C SER A 232 1.20 -9.75 -0.19
N ILE A 233 0.33 -9.38 -1.12
CA ILE A 233 -0.21 -10.33 -2.10
C ILE A 233 0.80 -10.72 -3.16
N PHE A 234 1.72 -9.83 -3.57
CA PHE A 234 2.72 -10.10 -4.59
C PHE A 234 4.00 -10.70 -4.02
N ASP A 235 4.29 -10.54 -2.72
CA ASP A 235 5.50 -11.02 -2.08
C ASP A 235 5.22 -11.92 -0.87
N GLN A 236 5.46 -13.21 -1.01
CA GLN A 236 5.23 -14.20 0.05
C GLN A 236 6.28 -14.18 1.18
N ARG A 237 7.36 -13.40 1.02
CA ARG A 237 8.38 -13.20 2.07
C ARG A 237 7.84 -12.37 3.23
N ILE A 238 6.82 -11.52 3.01
CA ILE A 238 6.10 -10.83 4.07
C ILE A 238 5.23 -11.85 4.81
N LYS A 239 5.49 -12.04 6.11
CA LYS A 239 4.84 -13.06 6.96
C LYS A 239 3.64 -12.54 7.73
N CYS A 240 3.63 -11.25 8.02
CA CYS A 240 2.55 -10.56 8.73
C CYS A 240 2.25 -9.24 8.04
N ALA A 241 0.98 -8.95 7.81
CA ALA A 241 0.51 -7.70 7.24
C ALA A 241 -0.47 -7.01 8.20
N VAL A 242 -0.24 -5.72 8.48
CA VAL A 242 -1.19 -4.86 9.20
C VAL A 242 -1.70 -3.79 8.22
N VAL A 243 -2.96 -3.89 7.85
CA VAL A 243 -3.65 -2.98 6.93
C VAL A 243 -4.57 -2.10 7.75
N SER A 244 -4.14 -0.87 8.01
CA SER A 244 -4.89 0.10 8.80
C SER A 244 -5.54 1.15 7.88
N GLY A 245 -6.85 1.40 8.04
CA GLY A 245 -7.61 2.40 7.29
C GLY A 245 -7.61 2.20 5.77
N TYR A 246 -7.54 0.95 5.30
CA TYR A 246 -7.47 0.66 3.86
C TYR A 246 -8.17 -0.64 3.44
N LEU A 247 -9.11 -1.17 4.15
CA LEU A 247 -9.86 -2.34 3.67
C LEU A 247 -11.35 -2.00 3.56
N TYR A 248 -11.87 -1.92 2.33
CA TYR A 248 -13.26 -1.53 2.01
C TYR A 248 -13.69 -2.12 0.67
N GLY A 249 -15.01 -2.18 0.41
CA GLY A 249 -15.53 -2.56 -0.91
C GLY A 249 -15.38 -1.43 -1.92
N TYR A 250 -14.91 -1.75 -3.11
CA TYR A 250 -14.58 -0.75 -4.14
C TYR A 250 -15.80 0.00 -4.68
N LYS A 251 -16.99 -0.63 -4.71
CA LYS A 251 -18.19 0.02 -5.24
C LYS A 251 -18.49 1.32 -4.50
N GLU A 252 -18.65 1.25 -3.18
CA GLU A 252 -18.98 2.44 -2.38
C GLU A 252 -17.79 3.40 -2.25
N SER A 253 -16.58 2.88 -1.97
CA SER A 253 -15.43 3.70 -1.61
C SER A 253 -14.67 4.30 -2.80
N LEU A 254 -14.73 3.69 -3.98
CA LEU A 254 -14.03 4.20 -5.17
C LEU A 254 -15.00 4.63 -6.27
N LEU A 255 -15.95 3.76 -6.67
CA LEU A 255 -16.83 4.07 -7.77
C LEU A 255 -17.85 5.17 -7.40
N GLU A 256 -18.56 5.01 -6.29
CA GLU A 256 -19.62 5.95 -5.89
C GLU A 256 -19.06 7.23 -5.29
N MET A 257 -18.06 7.15 -4.43
CA MET A 257 -17.39 8.34 -3.87
C MET A 257 -16.54 9.10 -4.89
N HIS A 258 -15.90 8.42 -5.83
CA HIS A 258 -14.99 8.93 -6.90
C HIS A 258 -14.02 10.07 -6.47
N GLN A 259 -13.83 10.28 -5.19
CA GLN A 259 -12.99 11.32 -4.59
C GLN A 259 -11.70 10.78 -3.98
N ASN A 260 -11.49 9.47 -4.04
CA ASN A 260 -10.27 8.85 -3.51
C ASN A 260 -9.05 9.18 -4.38
N CYS A 261 -7.84 9.05 -3.80
CA CYS A 261 -6.62 9.31 -4.54
C CYS A 261 -6.50 8.39 -5.78
N SER A 262 -5.98 8.94 -6.87
CA SER A 262 -5.80 8.22 -8.14
C SER A 262 -4.95 6.94 -8.02
N CYS A 263 -4.09 6.83 -7.00
CA CYS A 263 -3.32 5.61 -6.74
C CYS A 263 -4.17 4.37 -6.48
N ASN A 264 -5.45 4.54 -6.11
CA ASN A 264 -6.39 3.43 -5.87
C ASN A 264 -7.01 2.88 -7.16
N PHE A 265 -6.97 3.64 -8.25
CA PHE A 265 -7.64 3.27 -9.48
C PHE A 265 -6.68 2.47 -10.38
N VAL A 266 -7.06 1.23 -10.68
CA VAL A 266 -6.34 0.33 -11.58
C VAL A 266 -7.31 -0.06 -12.70
N PRO A 267 -6.94 0.08 -13.98
CA PRO A 267 -7.78 -0.35 -15.09
C PRO A 267 -8.19 -1.82 -14.95
N HIS A 268 -9.46 -2.14 -15.23
CA HIS A 268 -10.03 -3.49 -15.10
C HIS A 268 -10.11 -4.07 -13.68
N LEU A 269 -9.83 -3.30 -12.64
CA LEU A 269 -9.84 -3.80 -11.26
C LEU A 269 -11.23 -4.29 -10.85
N TYR A 270 -12.26 -3.50 -11.09
CA TYR A 270 -13.64 -3.81 -10.69
C TYR A 270 -14.22 -5.02 -11.43
N GLU A 271 -13.81 -5.22 -12.68
CA GLU A 271 -14.17 -6.43 -13.46
C GLU A 271 -13.46 -7.69 -12.94
N THR A 272 -12.34 -7.49 -12.23
CA THR A 272 -11.47 -8.59 -11.79
C THR A 272 -11.85 -9.09 -10.41
N ALA A 273 -11.85 -8.21 -9.40
CA ALA A 273 -12.01 -8.60 -8.00
C ALA A 273 -12.44 -7.41 -7.13
N ASP A 274 -12.99 -7.68 -5.95
CA ASP A 274 -13.14 -6.68 -4.89
C ASP A 274 -12.04 -6.85 -3.84
N MET A 275 -11.90 -5.90 -2.93
CA MET A 275 -10.77 -5.88 -1.98
C MET A 275 -10.75 -7.11 -1.07
N GLY A 276 -11.91 -7.67 -0.70
CA GLY A 276 -11.98 -8.90 0.08
C GLY A 276 -11.39 -10.11 -0.63
N ASP A 277 -11.54 -10.20 -1.96
CA ASP A 277 -10.92 -11.24 -2.79
C ASP A 277 -9.39 -11.05 -2.82
N ILE A 278 -8.96 -9.80 -2.96
CA ILE A 278 -7.53 -9.45 -2.99
C ILE A 278 -6.87 -9.77 -1.65
N ALA A 279 -7.46 -9.36 -0.53
CA ALA A 279 -6.95 -9.64 0.80
C ALA A 279 -6.91 -11.15 1.13
N ALA A 280 -7.82 -11.94 0.57
CA ALA A 280 -7.83 -13.40 0.70
C ALA A 280 -6.56 -14.07 0.12
N LEU A 281 -5.83 -13.40 -0.78
CA LEU A 281 -4.54 -13.89 -1.30
C LEU A 281 -3.43 -13.92 -0.23
N ILE A 282 -3.57 -13.17 0.87
CA ILE A 282 -2.59 -13.15 1.97
C ILE A 282 -2.64 -14.47 2.75
N ALA A 283 -3.81 -15.06 2.91
CA ALA A 283 -3.97 -16.31 3.67
C ALA A 283 -2.99 -17.41 3.18
N PRO A 284 -2.45 -18.30 4.04
CA PRO A 284 -2.70 -18.40 5.48
C PRO A 284 -1.77 -17.52 6.34
N ARG A 285 -1.04 -16.56 5.74
CA ARG A 285 -0.17 -15.63 6.47
C ARG A 285 -0.99 -14.67 7.33
N SER A 286 -0.41 -14.20 8.42
CA SER A 286 -1.12 -13.32 9.36
C SER A 286 -1.55 -12.01 8.71
N LEU A 287 -2.82 -11.65 8.86
CA LEU A 287 -3.41 -10.38 8.43
C LEU A 287 -4.18 -9.77 9.60
N LEU A 288 -3.79 -8.58 10.02
CA LEU A 288 -4.56 -7.70 10.89
C LEU A 288 -5.16 -6.58 10.06
N VAL A 289 -6.44 -6.31 10.24
CA VAL A 289 -7.13 -5.17 9.62
C VAL A 289 -7.66 -4.26 10.71
N GLU A 290 -7.29 -3.00 10.63
CA GLU A 290 -7.79 -1.92 11.49
C GLU A 290 -8.61 -0.95 10.66
N THR A 291 -9.75 -0.49 11.19
CA THR A 291 -10.61 0.49 10.53
C THR A 291 -11.38 1.30 11.55
N GLY A 292 -11.67 2.55 11.24
CA GLY A 292 -12.63 3.35 11.98
C GLY A 292 -14.07 2.92 11.68
N ASP A 293 -14.91 2.88 12.68
CA ASP A 293 -16.34 2.56 12.54
C ASP A 293 -17.12 3.64 11.77
N SER A 294 -16.61 4.87 11.79
CA SER A 294 -17.18 6.07 11.17
C SER A 294 -16.28 6.66 10.08
N ASP A 295 -15.27 5.91 9.59
CA ASP A 295 -14.37 6.40 8.54
C ASP A 295 -15.13 6.61 7.22
N PRO A 296 -15.26 7.87 6.74
CA PRO A 296 -16.03 8.18 5.54
C PRO A 296 -15.42 7.57 4.27
N LEU A 297 -14.12 7.26 4.26
CA LEU A 297 -13.45 6.62 3.12
C LEU A 297 -13.92 5.17 2.91
N ASN A 298 -14.59 4.58 3.89
CA ASN A 298 -15.21 3.26 3.74
C ASN A 298 -16.52 3.30 2.94
N GLY A 299 -16.96 4.45 2.42
CA GLY A 299 -18.20 4.61 1.66
C GLY A 299 -19.44 4.84 2.55
N ALA A 300 -20.61 4.83 1.94
CA ALA A 300 -21.87 5.18 2.63
C ALA A 300 -22.24 4.23 3.78
N SER A 301 -21.87 2.96 3.68
CA SER A 301 -22.14 1.97 4.74
C SER A 301 -21.02 1.82 5.77
N VAL A 302 -20.00 2.69 5.72
CA VAL A 302 -18.85 2.78 6.64
C VAL A 302 -18.29 1.41 7.03
N VAL A 303 -18.24 1.03 8.31
CA VAL A 303 -17.69 -0.24 8.78
C VAL A 303 -18.40 -1.48 8.21
N ARG A 304 -19.67 -1.36 7.77
CA ARG A 304 -20.37 -2.50 7.14
C ARG A 304 -19.78 -2.85 5.78
N ASN A 305 -19.31 -1.86 5.02
CA ASN A 305 -18.57 -2.11 3.79
C ASN A 305 -17.28 -2.91 4.06
N VAL A 306 -16.53 -2.56 5.10
CA VAL A 306 -15.33 -3.29 5.54
C VAL A 306 -15.66 -4.73 5.97
N THR A 307 -16.65 -4.90 6.83
CA THR A 307 -17.01 -6.22 7.37
C THR A 307 -17.53 -7.16 6.27
N SER A 308 -18.14 -6.64 5.22
CA SER A 308 -18.54 -7.44 4.06
C SER A 308 -17.30 -8.01 3.34
N GLN A 309 -16.27 -7.23 3.16
CA GLN A 309 -15.00 -7.66 2.55
C GLN A 309 -14.27 -8.67 3.43
N LEU A 310 -14.25 -8.46 4.75
CA LEU A 310 -13.65 -9.39 5.71
C LEU A 310 -14.33 -10.76 5.71
N ARG A 311 -15.65 -10.85 5.47
CA ARG A 311 -16.34 -12.14 5.31
C ARG A 311 -15.77 -12.94 4.14
N THR A 312 -15.52 -12.29 3.00
CA THR A 312 -14.87 -12.93 1.84
C THR A 312 -13.44 -13.36 2.19
N THR A 313 -12.65 -12.46 2.79
CA THR A 313 -11.26 -12.73 3.18
C THR A 313 -11.15 -13.94 4.10
N ARG A 314 -11.99 -14.02 5.14
CA ARG A 314 -11.98 -15.11 6.13
C ARG A 314 -12.24 -16.50 5.55
N ARG A 315 -12.90 -16.60 4.40
CA ARG A 315 -13.14 -17.89 3.72
C ARG A 315 -11.85 -18.55 3.22
N ALA A 316 -10.75 -17.79 3.12
CA ALA A 316 -9.45 -18.30 2.66
C ALA A 316 -8.57 -18.80 3.82
N TYR A 317 -8.95 -18.52 5.08
CA TYR A 317 -8.31 -18.97 6.31
C TYR A 317 -9.02 -20.19 6.90
#